data_da536d8bce7d18f35477c2041aca7f79
#
_entry.id   da536d8bce7d18f35477c2041aca7f79
#
_cell.length_a   1.000
_cell.length_b   1.000
_cell.length_c   1.000
_cell.angle_alpha   90.00
_cell.angle_beta   90.00
_cell.angle_gamma   90.00
#
_symmetry.space_group_name_H-M   'P 1'
#
loop_
_entity.id
_entity.type
_entity.pdbx_description
1 polymer ?
#
loop_
_entity_poly.entity_id
_entity_poly.type
_entity_poly.pdbx_seq_one_letter_code
_entity_poly.pdbx_strand_id
1 'polypeptide(L)'
;FLVEEALRRGYETWAGIRASSNRKRLQDSRIRFIDLRYDDPAKLTEQLTEHVRLYGAWDYIIHNAGLIKTLKKENFYKVNAEQTRIFLQAVHASGCSPKKFILMSSLSSFGPGDEKTFTPIKQTDPQRPNTVYGKSKMLAEKYVREQTGFPYVILYPTGVYGPGERDYFMEIQSIQSGID
;
A
#
# COMPACT_ATOMS: atom_id res chain seq x y z
N PHE A 1 -12.44 1.30 -3.94
CA PHE A 1 -12.96 0.33 -2.97
C PHE A 1 -12.60 0.68 -1.53
N LEU A 2 -11.31 0.79 -1.12
CA LEU A 2 -10.97 1.09 0.28
C LEU A 2 -11.60 2.41 0.76
N VAL A 3 -11.49 3.47 -0.04
CA VAL A 3 -12.09 4.77 0.26
C VAL A 3 -13.62 4.71 0.31
N GLU A 4 -14.23 4.05 -0.67
CA GLU A 4 -15.69 3.87 -0.74
C GLU A 4 -16.22 3.09 0.47
N GLU A 5 -15.53 2.00 0.85
CA GLU A 5 -15.92 1.19 2.00
C GLU A 5 -15.75 1.96 3.32
N ALA A 6 -14.70 2.77 3.45
CA ALA A 6 -14.52 3.64 4.61
C ALA A 6 -15.66 4.65 4.73
N LEU A 7 -16.03 5.31 3.65
CA LEU A 7 -17.17 6.25 3.60
C LEU A 7 -18.50 5.55 3.90
N ARG A 8 -18.71 4.32 3.37
CA ARG A 8 -19.92 3.52 3.63
C ARG A 8 -20.07 3.19 5.11
N ARG A 9 -18.94 2.97 5.80
CA ARG A 9 -18.90 2.74 7.25
C ARG A 9 -18.98 4.01 8.09
N GLY A 10 -19.09 5.18 7.47
CA GLY A 10 -19.22 6.46 8.17
C GLY A 10 -17.89 7.05 8.66
N TYR A 11 -16.75 6.57 8.17
CA TYR A 11 -15.46 7.16 8.51
C TYR A 11 -15.24 8.47 7.75
N GLU A 12 -14.71 9.49 8.44
CA GLU A 12 -14.10 10.63 7.79
C GLU A 12 -12.84 10.14 7.04
N THR A 13 -12.82 10.36 5.73
CA THR A 13 -11.86 9.66 4.88
C THR A 13 -11.00 10.63 4.08
N TRP A 14 -9.69 10.46 4.21
CA TRP A 14 -8.68 11.17 3.46
C TRP A 14 -8.01 10.25 2.44
N ALA A 15 -7.93 10.68 1.19
CA ALA A 15 -7.18 9.98 0.16
C ALA A 15 -5.83 10.65 -0.05
N GLY A 16 -4.76 9.94 0.27
CA GLY A 16 -3.39 10.35 -0.06
C GLY A 16 -3.16 10.23 -1.56
N ILE A 17 -2.84 11.34 -2.21
CA ILE A 17 -2.63 11.42 -3.65
C ILE A 17 -1.31 12.07 -3.98
N ARG A 18 -0.90 12.02 -5.25
CA ARG A 18 0.14 12.85 -5.85
C ARG A 18 -0.52 13.82 -6.83
N ALA A 19 0.13 14.92 -7.17
CA ALA A 19 -0.38 15.89 -8.13
C ALA A 19 -0.86 15.25 -9.45
N SER A 20 -0.16 14.19 -9.92
CA SER A 20 -0.49 13.43 -11.13
C SER A 20 -1.54 12.32 -10.94
N SER A 21 -2.11 12.15 -9.75
CA SER A 21 -3.04 11.04 -9.48
C SER A 21 -4.34 11.17 -10.26
N ASN A 22 -4.76 10.08 -10.89
CA ASN A 22 -6.07 10.01 -11.54
C ASN A 22 -7.18 9.86 -10.49
N ARG A 23 -8.09 10.81 -10.43
CA ARG A 23 -9.20 10.87 -9.46
C ARG A 23 -10.53 10.35 -10.00
N LYS A 24 -10.59 9.77 -11.21
CA LYS A 24 -11.85 9.33 -11.84
C LYS A 24 -12.71 8.39 -10.97
N ARG A 25 -12.09 7.67 -10.04
CA ARG A 25 -12.77 6.77 -9.10
C ARG A 25 -12.90 7.34 -7.68
N LEU A 26 -12.56 8.60 -7.47
CA LEU A 26 -12.60 9.29 -6.19
C LEU A 26 -13.47 10.54 -6.33
N GLN A 27 -14.75 10.33 -6.71
CA GLN A 27 -15.68 11.42 -7.05
C GLN A 27 -16.64 11.78 -5.92
N ASP A 28 -16.72 10.97 -4.86
CA ASP A 28 -17.59 11.25 -3.71
C ASP A 28 -17.11 12.54 -3.02
N SER A 29 -18.01 13.51 -2.85
CA SER A 29 -17.70 14.83 -2.27
C SER A 29 -17.25 14.78 -0.80
N ARG A 30 -17.47 13.66 -0.12
CA ARG A 30 -17.04 13.44 1.26
C ARG A 30 -15.54 13.08 1.36
N ILE A 31 -14.91 12.73 0.23
CA ILE A 31 -13.48 12.41 0.21
C ILE A 31 -12.68 13.69 0.38
N ARG A 32 -11.84 13.73 1.40
CA ARG A 32 -10.81 14.76 1.54
C ARG A 32 -9.52 14.27 0.90
N PHE A 33 -8.71 15.18 0.40
CA PHE A 33 -7.46 14.84 -0.28
C PHE A 33 -6.27 15.46 0.43
N ILE A 34 -5.17 14.72 0.47
CA ILE A 34 -3.88 15.22 0.88
C ILE A 34 -2.83 14.85 -0.19
N ASP A 35 -2.08 15.83 -0.68
CA ASP A 35 -0.98 15.61 -1.62
C ASP A 35 0.27 15.19 -0.83
N LEU A 36 0.73 13.96 -1.02
CA LEU A 36 1.86 13.40 -0.28
C LEU A 36 3.14 13.50 -1.12
N ARG A 37 4.07 14.32 -0.64
CA ARG A 37 5.33 14.63 -1.31
C ARG A 37 6.44 13.65 -0.93
N TYR A 38 6.30 12.38 -1.38
CA TYR A 38 7.31 11.34 -1.14
C TYR A 38 8.69 11.61 -1.74
N ASP A 39 8.79 12.54 -2.67
CA ASP A 39 10.02 13.02 -3.29
C ASP A 39 10.78 14.03 -2.43
N ASP A 40 10.14 14.59 -1.41
CA ASP A 40 10.68 15.57 -0.47
C ASP A 40 10.28 15.19 0.97
N PRO A 41 11.14 14.45 1.71
CA PRO A 41 10.83 13.99 3.07
C PRO A 41 10.56 15.13 4.07
N ALA A 42 11.24 16.26 3.91
CA ALA A 42 11.03 17.43 4.78
C ALA A 42 9.63 18.01 4.55
N LYS A 43 9.27 18.19 3.28
CA LYS A 43 7.95 18.69 2.88
C LYS A 43 6.83 17.72 3.29
N LEU A 44 7.05 16.43 3.17
CA LEU A 44 6.10 15.42 3.63
C LEU A 44 5.87 15.53 5.14
N THR A 45 6.93 15.68 5.93
CA THR A 45 6.83 15.87 7.38
C THR A 45 6.07 17.14 7.73
N GLU A 46 6.37 18.27 7.05
CA GLU A 46 5.64 19.52 7.21
C GLU A 46 4.15 19.38 6.91
N GLN A 47 3.79 18.71 5.81
CA GLN A 47 2.41 18.44 5.42
C GLN A 47 1.66 17.62 6.48
N LEU A 48 2.29 16.58 7.03
CA LEU A 48 1.68 15.78 8.09
C LEU A 48 1.57 16.54 9.41
N THR A 49 2.56 17.34 9.75
CA THR A 49 2.52 18.23 10.95
C THR A 49 1.38 19.22 10.85
N GLU A 50 1.23 19.87 9.69
CA GLU A 50 0.13 20.81 9.46
C GLU A 50 -1.23 20.10 9.48
N HIS A 51 -1.32 18.90 8.93
CA HIS A 51 -2.54 18.09 9.02
C HIS A 51 -2.92 17.81 10.47
N VAL A 52 -1.96 17.36 11.29
CA VAL A 52 -2.20 17.09 12.72
C VAL A 52 -2.64 18.35 13.46
N ARG A 53 -2.02 19.49 13.15
CA ARG A 53 -2.39 20.79 13.74
C ARG A 53 -3.83 21.21 13.44
N LEU A 54 -4.30 20.95 12.21
CA LEU A 54 -5.62 21.40 11.74
C LEU A 54 -6.74 20.41 12.05
N TYR A 55 -6.46 19.12 11.99
CA TYR A 55 -7.48 18.07 11.99
C TYR A 55 -7.24 16.96 13.02
N GLY A 56 -6.09 16.98 13.70
CA GLY A 56 -5.65 15.89 14.56
C GLY A 56 -5.00 14.74 13.79
N ALA A 57 -4.50 13.74 14.52
CA ALA A 57 -3.93 12.53 13.92
C ALA A 57 -5.03 11.63 13.37
N TRP A 58 -4.75 10.90 12.29
CA TRP A 58 -5.66 9.86 11.81
C TRP A 58 -5.72 8.70 12.79
N ASP A 59 -6.92 8.16 13.00
CA ASP A 59 -7.08 6.92 13.77
C ASP A 59 -6.47 5.72 13.05
N TYR A 60 -6.62 5.66 11.73
CA TYR A 60 -6.17 4.58 10.87
C TYR A 60 -5.45 5.11 9.63
N ILE A 61 -4.30 4.52 9.33
CA ILE A 61 -3.58 4.77 8.09
C ILE A 61 -3.51 3.45 7.31
N ILE A 62 -4.10 3.40 6.12
CA ILE A 62 -3.96 2.28 5.20
C ILE A 62 -2.94 2.66 4.13
N HIS A 63 -1.71 2.17 4.29
CA HIS A 63 -0.65 2.41 3.33
C HIS A 63 -0.75 1.41 2.18
N ASN A 64 -1.48 1.81 1.15
CA ASN A 64 -1.73 1.04 -0.08
C ASN A 64 -0.92 1.58 -1.28
N ALA A 65 -0.05 2.57 -1.07
CA ALA A 65 0.83 3.06 -2.12
C ALA A 65 1.82 1.96 -2.53
N GLY A 66 1.93 1.73 -3.84
CA GLY A 66 2.81 0.70 -4.35
C GLY A 66 2.85 0.67 -5.88
N LEU A 67 3.92 0.10 -6.40
CA LEU A 67 4.16 -0.13 -7.81
C LEU A 67 4.15 -1.64 -8.07
N ILE A 68 3.31 -2.08 -9.00
CA ILE A 68 3.16 -3.50 -9.35
C ILE A 68 3.83 -3.86 -10.67
N LYS A 69 4.01 -2.89 -11.57
CA LYS A 69 4.64 -3.05 -12.89
C LYS A 69 5.58 -1.89 -13.18
N THR A 70 6.77 -2.19 -13.68
CA THR A 70 7.76 -1.20 -14.16
C THR A 70 8.82 -1.87 -15.01
N LEU A 71 9.35 -1.15 -16.00
CA LEU A 71 10.49 -1.58 -16.78
C LEU A 71 11.83 -1.47 -16.02
N LYS A 72 11.89 -0.57 -15.04
CA LYS A 72 13.09 -0.32 -14.22
C LYS A 72 12.94 -0.97 -12.85
N LYS A 73 13.70 -2.05 -12.61
CA LYS A 73 13.61 -2.86 -11.39
C LYS A 73 13.84 -2.06 -10.11
N GLU A 74 14.72 -1.07 -10.14
CA GLU A 74 15.01 -0.17 -9.03
C GLU A 74 13.80 0.63 -8.56
N ASN A 75 12.84 0.91 -9.44
CA ASN A 75 11.62 1.61 -9.09
C ASN A 75 10.74 0.82 -8.10
N PHE A 76 10.81 -0.51 -8.10
CA PHE A 76 10.11 -1.30 -7.09
C PHE A 76 10.62 -0.98 -5.69
N TYR A 77 11.93 -0.93 -5.49
CA TYR A 77 12.51 -0.59 -4.19
C TYR A 77 12.24 0.87 -3.81
N LYS A 78 12.38 1.79 -4.77
CA LYS A 78 12.12 3.21 -4.53
C LYS A 78 10.67 3.45 -4.08
N VAL A 79 9.69 2.86 -4.78
CA VAL A 79 8.27 3.13 -4.51
C VAL A 79 7.74 2.26 -3.38
N ASN A 80 8.01 0.95 -3.38
CA ASN A 80 7.39 0.05 -2.42
C ASN A 80 8.09 0.05 -1.05
N ALA A 81 9.41 0.22 -1.03
CA ALA A 81 10.18 0.15 0.21
C ALA A 81 10.59 1.54 0.72
N GLU A 82 11.32 2.31 -0.09
CA GLU A 82 11.89 3.57 0.36
C GLU A 82 10.81 4.63 0.67
N GLN A 83 9.78 4.76 -0.17
CA GLN A 83 8.66 5.66 0.12
C GLN A 83 7.87 5.22 1.37
N THR A 84 7.76 3.91 1.63
CA THR A 84 7.18 3.40 2.89
C THR A 84 8.02 3.85 4.08
N ARG A 85 9.35 3.70 4.01
CA ARG A 85 10.28 4.14 5.07
C ARG A 85 10.17 5.64 5.33
N ILE A 86 10.19 6.45 4.27
CA ILE A 86 10.06 7.92 4.35
C ILE A 86 8.71 8.29 4.99
N PHE A 87 7.63 7.61 4.60
CA PHE A 87 6.31 7.89 5.14
C PHE A 87 6.21 7.55 6.64
N LEU A 88 6.74 6.40 7.06
CA LEU A 88 6.79 6.01 8.48
C LEU A 88 7.58 7.03 9.31
N GLN A 89 8.71 7.51 8.80
CA GLN A 89 9.51 8.54 9.46
C GLN A 89 8.73 9.87 9.58
N ALA A 90 8.06 10.29 8.51
CA ALA A 90 7.25 11.51 8.53
C ALA A 90 6.04 11.39 9.47
N VAL A 91 5.36 10.25 9.50
CA VAL A 91 4.26 9.95 10.45
C VAL A 91 4.75 10.06 11.89
N HIS A 92 5.92 9.50 12.18
CA HIS A 92 6.51 9.56 13.52
C HIS A 92 6.91 11.02 13.89
N ALA A 93 7.65 11.68 13.00
CA ALA A 93 8.18 13.02 13.26
C ALA A 93 7.09 14.10 13.38
N SER A 94 5.97 13.93 12.69
CA SER A 94 4.84 14.87 12.73
C SER A 94 3.90 14.71 13.92
N GLY A 95 4.10 13.68 14.76
CA GLY A 95 3.16 13.32 15.82
C GLY A 95 1.85 12.69 15.30
N CYS A 96 1.76 12.36 14.01
CA CYS A 96 0.60 11.72 13.38
C CYS A 96 0.54 10.22 13.71
N SER A 97 0.69 9.83 14.98
CA SER A 97 0.70 8.42 15.40
C SER A 97 -0.71 7.83 15.35
N PRO A 98 -1.00 6.93 14.40
CA PRO A 98 -2.33 6.34 14.28
C PRO A 98 -2.58 5.29 15.37
N LYS A 99 -3.84 5.05 15.71
CA LYS A 99 -4.25 3.90 16.53
C LYS A 99 -3.87 2.58 15.85
N LYS A 100 -3.82 2.56 14.52
CA LYS A 100 -3.32 1.42 13.74
C LYS A 100 -2.83 1.84 12.34
N PHE A 101 -1.64 1.37 12.01
CA PHE A 101 -1.07 1.46 10.67
C PHE A 101 -1.28 0.12 9.94
N ILE A 102 -1.84 0.14 8.74
CA ILE A 102 -2.10 -1.05 7.94
C ILE A 102 -1.23 -0.97 6.67
N LEU A 103 -0.27 -1.89 6.54
CA LEU A 103 0.51 -2.03 5.30
C LEU A 103 -0.19 -3.01 4.37
N MET A 104 -0.51 -2.58 3.17
CA MET A 104 -0.90 -3.48 2.08
C MET A 104 0.36 -4.06 1.44
N SER A 105 0.78 -5.23 1.93
CA SER A 105 1.91 -5.99 1.37
C SER A 105 1.43 -6.90 0.22
N SER A 106 1.99 -8.05 0.06
CA SER A 106 1.61 -9.07 -0.93
C SER A 106 2.11 -10.44 -0.48
N LEU A 107 1.37 -11.49 -0.81
CA LEU A 107 1.86 -12.86 -0.61
C LEU A 107 3.16 -13.14 -1.38
N SER A 108 3.44 -12.38 -2.44
CA SER A 108 4.72 -12.44 -3.18
C SER A 108 5.95 -12.15 -2.31
N SER A 109 5.79 -11.55 -1.12
CA SER A 109 6.90 -11.35 -0.17
C SER A 109 7.36 -12.66 0.48
N PHE A 110 6.50 -13.68 0.52
CA PHE A 110 6.89 -15.03 0.95
C PHE A 110 7.57 -15.84 -0.16
N GLY A 111 7.32 -15.49 -1.42
CA GLY A 111 7.77 -16.25 -2.58
C GLY A 111 6.77 -17.36 -2.96
N PRO A 112 7.19 -18.28 -3.86
CA PRO A 112 6.34 -19.40 -4.25
C PRO A 112 6.08 -20.33 -3.07
N GLY A 113 4.88 -20.90 -3.01
CA GLY A 113 4.55 -21.97 -2.08
C GLY A 113 5.23 -23.30 -2.47
N ASP A 114 4.94 -24.33 -1.71
CA ASP A 114 5.37 -25.70 -2.07
C ASP A 114 4.46 -26.24 -3.19
N GLU A 115 4.99 -26.26 -4.41
CA GLU A 115 4.27 -26.74 -5.60
C GLU A 115 4.06 -28.26 -5.64
N LYS A 116 4.72 -29.02 -4.75
CA LYS A 116 4.59 -30.48 -4.67
C LYS A 116 3.51 -30.90 -3.68
N THR A 117 3.52 -30.32 -2.50
CA THR A 117 2.62 -30.68 -1.41
C THR A 117 1.41 -29.75 -1.31
N PHE A 118 1.46 -28.61 -1.98
CA PHE A 118 0.44 -27.53 -1.86
C PHE A 118 0.16 -27.12 -0.42
N THR A 119 1.16 -27.26 0.43
CA THR A 119 1.05 -26.85 1.84
C THR A 119 0.81 -25.34 1.92
N PRO A 120 -0.24 -24.87 2.60
CA PRO A 120 -0.53 -23.45 2.73
C PRO A 120 0.60 -22.69 3.40
N ILE A 121 0.95 -21.52 2.85
CA ILE A 121 1.91 -20.59 3.44
C ILE A 121 1.36 -20.10 4.78
N LYS A 122 2.18 -20.19 5.84
CA LYS A 122 1.87 -19.71 7.18
C LYS A 122 2.61 -18.41 7.46
N GLN A 123 2.07 -17.60 8.35
CA GLN A 123 2.70 -16.34 8.79
C GLN A 123 4.08 -16.56 9.43
N THR A 124 4.33 -17.75 9.96
CA THR A 124 5.60 -18.14 10.60
C THR A 124 6.66 -18.64 9.62
N ASP A 125 6.28 -18.87 8.35
CA ASP A 125 7.21 -19.36 7.36
C ASP A 125 8.24 -18.30 6.99
N PRO A 126 9.48 -18.70 6.65
CA PRO A 126 10.49 -17.75 6.23
C PRO A 126 10.17 -17.15 4.87
N GLN A 127 10.23 -15.83 4.77
CA GLN A 127 10.03 -15.12 3.51
C GLN A 127 11.22 -15.38 2.56
N ARG A 128 10.94 -15.91 1.37
CA ARG A 128 11.92 -16.23 0.31
C ARG A 128 11.44 -15.72 -1.05
N PRO A 129 11.24 -14.40 -1.21
CA PRO A 129 10.74 -13.85 -2.46
C PRO A 129 11.71 -14.10 -3.63
N ASN A 130 11.20 -14.62 -4.73
CA ASN A 130 11.95 -14.89 -5.96
C ASN A 130 11.83 -13.75 -7.00
N THR A 131 10.93 -12.77 -6.77
CA THR A 131 10.74 -11.60 -7.64
C THR A 131 11.28 -10.33 -7.02
N VAL A 132 11.67 -9.33 -7.85
CA VAL A 132 12.08 -8.01 -7.37
C VAL A 132 10.92 -7.29 -6.66
N TYR A 133 9.70 -7.46 -7.17
CA TYR A 133 8.49 -6.96 -6.51
C TYR A 133 8.32 -7.55 -5.10
N GLY A 134 8.35 -8.88 -4.97
CA GLY A 134 8.26 -9.54 -3.66
C GLY A 134 9.36 -9.10 -2.68
N LYS A 135 10.61 -8.99 -3.16
CA LYS A 135 11.74 -8.46 -2.36
C LYS A 135 11.49 -7.03 -1.89
N SER A 136 10.94 -6.17 -2.73
CA SER A 136 10.63 -4.78 -2.37
C SER A 136 9.51 -4.70 -1.32
N LYS A 137 8.49 -5.57 -1.42
CA LYS A 137 7.42 -5.66 -0.42
C LYS A 137 7.94 -6.20 0.91
N MET A 138 8.76 -7.25 0.90
CA MET A 138 9.42 -7.78 2.10
C MET A 138 10.28 -6.70 2.80
N LEU A 139 10.99 -5.85 2.04
CA LEU A 139 11.76 -4.76 2.61
C LEU A 139 10.86 -3.68 3.25
N ALA A 140 9.73 -3.35 2.62
CA ALA A 140 8.74 -2.44 3.21
C ALA A 140 8.19 -2.98 4.53
N GLU A 141 7.89 -4.28 4.59
CA GLU A 141 7.44 -4.95 5.82
C GLU A 141 8.48 -4.88 6.93
N LYS A 142 9.77 -5.04 6.58
CA LYS A 142 10.86 -4.88 7.55
C LYS A 142 10.81 -3.50 8.19
N TYR A 143 10.69 -2.43 7.41
CA TYR A 143 10.59 -1.06 7.95
C TYR A 143 9.36 -0.87 8.85
N VAL A 144 8.22 -1.48 8.51
CA VAL A 144 7.03 -1.43 9.37
C VAL A 144 7.22 -2.19 10.67
N ARG A 145 7.92 -3.34 10.66
CA ARG A 145 8.21 -4.13 11.87
C ARG A 145 9.22 -3.44 12.78
N GLU A 146 10.17 -2.70 12.22
CA GLU A 146 11.23 -2.00 12.97
C GLU A 146 10.75 -0.69 13.61
N GLN A 147 9.64 -0.12 13.16
CA GLN A 147 9.10 1.07 13.80
C GLN A 147 8.42 0.73 15.14
N THR A 148 8.54 1.61 16.13
CA THR A 148 8.03 1.41 17.49
C THR A 148 6.96 2.42 17.91
N GLY A 149 6.64 3.38 17.04
CA GLY A 149 5.80 4.52 17.39
C GLY A 149 4.29 4.25 17.48
N PHE A 150 3.80 3.16 16.85
CA PHE A 150 2.37 2.85 16.77
C PHE A 150 2.11 1.38 16.40
N PRO A 151 0.93 0.82 16.76
CA PRO A 151 0.54 -0.53 16.38
C PRO A 151 0.37 -0.68 14.86
N TYR A 152 0.72 -1.83 14.33
CA TYR A 152 0.58 -2.09 12.89
C TYR A 152 -0.08 -3.45 12.59
N VAL A 153 -0.57 -3.58 11.36
CA VAL A 153 -0.99 -4.84 10.72
C VAL A 153 -0.40 -4.88 9.31
N ILE A 154 0.08 -6.04 8.91
CA ILE A 154 0.54 -6.29 7.55
C ILE A 154 -0.42 -7.28 6.89
N LEU A 155 -1.01 -6.89 5.77
CA LEU A 155 -1.91 -7.72 4.98
C LEU A 155 -1.18 -8.28 3.77
N TYR A 156 -1.44 -9.54 3.45
CA TYR A 156 -0.78 -10.29 2.38
C TYR A 156 -1.81 -10.74 1.32
N PRO A 157 -2.39 -9.81 0.56
CA PRO A 157 -3.30 -10.22 -0.50
C PRO A 157 -2.57 -11.04 -1.56
N THR A 158 -3.31 -11.97 -2.15
CA THR A 158 -2.95 -12.68 -3.37
C THR A 158 -3.33 -11.83 -4.59
N GLY A 159 -3.62 -12.43 -5.74
CA GLY A 159 -4.20 -11.73 -6.86
C GLY A 159 -5.58 -11.18 -6.50
N VAL A 160 -5.74 -9.86 -6.60
CA VAL A 160 -7.01 -9.17 -6.32
C VAL A 160 -7.68 -8.84 -7.64
N TYR A 161 -8.84 -9.44 -7.88
CA TYR A 161 -9.64 -9.19 -9.08
C TYR A 161 -10.99 -8.55 -8.73
N GLY A 162 -11.65 -8.00 -9.73
CA GLY A 162 -12.95 -7.35 -9.56
C GLY A 162 -13.14 -6.10 -10.42
N PRO A 163 -14.20 -5.31 -10.22
CA PRO A 163 -14.51 -4.16 -11.05
C PRO A 163 -13.33 -3.19 -11.17
N GLY A 164 -12.84 -3.03 -12.41
CA GLY A 164 -11.76 -2.12 -12.76
C GLY A 164 -10.34 -2.66 -12.65
N GLU A 165 -10.18 -3.90 -12.27
CA GLU A 165 -8.95 -4.64 -12.48
C GLU A 165 -8.83 -4.96 -13.99
N ARG A 166 -7.62 -4.86 -14.55
CA ARG A 166 -7.41 -4.98 -16.00
C ARG A 166 -6.68 -6.24 -16.41
N ASP A 167 -5.76 -6.72 -15.59
CA ASP A 167 -4.88 -7.82 -15.97
C ASP A 167 -5.65 -9.14 -16.04
N TYR A 168 -6.38 -9.49 -14.99
CA TYR A 168 -7.27 -10.65 -15.00
C TYR A 168 -8.42 -10.50 -16.00
N PHE A 169 -8.93 -9.26 -16.18
CA PHE A 169 -9.96 -9.02 -17.18
C PHE A 169 -9.46 -9.31 -18.61
N MET A 170 -8.25 -8.88 -18.95
CA MET A 170 -7.63 -9.15 -20.25
C MET A 170 -7.37 -10.65 -20.43
N GLU A 171 -6.91 -11.35 -19.39
CA GLU A 171 -6.70 -12.80 -19.42
C GLU A 171 -8.03 -13.54 -19.67
N ILE A 172 -9.09 -13.20 -18.95
CA ILE A 172 -10.43 -13.77 -19.17
C ILE A 172 -10.92 -13.50 -20.59
N GLN A 173 -10.72 -12.29 -21.12
CA GLN A 173 -11.07 -11.99 -22.52
C GLN A 173 -10.28 -12.82 -23.52
N SER A 174 -8.98 -13.05 -23.28
CA SER A 174 -8.12 -13.89 -24.11
C SER A 174 -8.65 -15.31 -24.19
N ILE A 175 -8.95 -15.91 -23.02
CA ILE A 175 -9.53 -17.25 -22.92
C ILE A 175 -10.87 -17.32 -23.66
N GLN A 176 -11.76 -16.34 -23.48
CA GLN A 176 -13.05 -16.29 -24.19
C GLN A 176 -12.88 -16.19 -25.72
N SER A 177 -11.78 -15.59 -26.16
CA SER A 177 -11.46 -15.46 -27.61
C SER A 177 -10.75 -16.69 -28.16
N GLY A 178 -10.54 -17.74 -27.36
CA GLY A 178 -9.84 -18.97 -27.77
C GLY A 178 -8.33 -18.78 -27.97
N ILE A 179 -7.75 -17.79 -27.33
CA ILE A 179 -6.30 -17.56 -27.29
C ILE A 179 -5.83 -18.02 -25.92
N ASP A 180 -5.12 -19.16 -25.90
CA ASP A 180 -4.40 -19.67 -24.73
C ASP A 180 -2.96 -19.15 -24.70
#